data_bce1b4ae210743d0f94eee5ec95674fb
#
_entry.id   bce1b4ae210743d0f94eee5ec95674fb
#
_cell.length_a   1.000
_cell.length_b   1.000
_cell.length_c   1.000
_cell.angle_alpha   90.00
_cell.angle_beta   90.00
_cell.angle_gamma   90.00
#
_symmetry.space_group_name_H-M   'P 1'
#
loop_
_entity.id
_entity.type
_entity.pdbx_description
1 polymer ?
#
loop_
_entity_poly.entity_id
_entity_poly.type
_entity_poly.pdbx_seq_one_letter_code
_entity_poly.pdbx_strand_id
1 'polypeptide(L)'
;MYALPEDYFQEVELVDPEIAQVLQSERRRQHGSLELNSGENYVSPAVLKALGSPMTNKYASGYPGRRTFPGCEYMDVAENLAVSRLKALYGADHANVQANCGGDTNMAVYYAALRPGDVVLGPSLRQGGHMSHGNPKNFSGRFYTYVGYELSRETEQLDFDIIRDAARKHRPKLILCGSTYYPRDIDYPRFREIADEVGAYFLADIAQFAGLIAGGQMNNPVPYADFVASSTHKTLRGPRGGFILCPGRYARLIDDAVWPGTQGGPQMHTIAAKAVCFKEAMQPRFRAYQAQLAANARAFAAALREGGVRVASGGTDSHHVNFDVAEKGRTGNEMCALLNGCNIHPSRYPLPFESLPAGQFGGLRVGVSCLTTRGMREPEMQALARCFLDAVYEGTAATDKICRRVTELTEAFPLYQ
;
A
#
# COMPACT_ATOMS: atom_id res chain seq x y z
N MET A 1 8.24 13.28 16.45
CA MET A 1 7.39 12.52 17.40
C MET A 1 5.95 12.86 17.11
N TYR A 2 5.08 11.86 16.98
CA TYR A 2 3.64 12.05 16.76
C TYR A 2 2.96 12.12 18.13
N ALA A 3 2.68 13.34 18.62
CA ALA A 3 1.92 13.54 19.86
C ALA A 3 0.47 13.94 19.54
N LEU A 4 -0.48 13.39 20.29
CA LEU A 4 -1.87 13.82 20.31
C LEU A 4 -2.19 14.32 21.72
N PRO A 5 -2.99 15.39 21.88
CA PRO A 5 -3.42 15.87 23.19
C PRO A 5 -4.09 14.77 24.02
N GLU A 6 -4.04 14.88 25.35
CA GLU A 6 -4.73 13.92 26.23
C GLU A 6 -6.24 13.98 26.05
N ASP A 7 -6.79 15.18 25.82
CA ASP A 7 -8.20 15.46 25.59
C ASP A 7 -8.66 15.28 24.14
N TYR A 8 -7.85 14.62 23.30
CA TYR A 8 -8.11 14.51 21.85
C TYR A 8 -9.48 13.93 21.49
N PHE A 9 -10.07 13.12 22.35
CA PHE A 9 -11.38 12.51 22.17
C PHE A 9 -12.46 13.07 23.11
N GLN A 10 -12.22 14.20 23.78
CA GLN A 10 -13.14 14.75 24.80
C GLN A 10 -14.54 15.05 24.24
N GLU A 11 -14.63 15.65 23.04
CA GLU A 11 -15.93 15.94 22.45
C GLU A 11 -16.70 14.67 22.10
N VAL A 12 -16.02 13.58 21.73
CA VAL A 12 -16.64 12.30 21.46
C VAL A 12 -17.15 11.68 22.78
N GLU A 13 -16.36 11.77 23.86
CA GLU A 13 -16.70 11.23 25.16
C GLU A 13 -17.96 11.87 25.76
N LEU A 14 -18.15 13.18 25.53
CA LEU A 14 -19.33 13.93 25.95
C LEU A 14 -20.62 13.46 25.25
N VAL A 15 -20.51 12.91 24.05
CA VAL A 15 -21.66 12.50 23.23
C VAL A 15 -21.85 10.97 23.25
N ASP A 16 -20.74 10.23 23.16
CA ASP A 16 -20.70 8.78 23.05
C ASP A 16 -19.48 8.21 23.80
N PRO A 17 -19.60 7.96 25.10
CA PRO A 17 -18.52 7.41 25.92
C PRO A 17 -18.05 6.02 25.43
N GLU A 18 -18.94 5.21 24.85
CA GLU A 18 -18.59 3.86 24.36
C GLU A 18 -17.64 3.96 23.17
N ILE A 19 -17.92 4.81 22.20
CA ILE A 19 -17.01 5.07 21.07
C ILE A 19 -15.73 5.76 21.52
N ALA A 20 -15.79 6.70 22.45
CA ALA A 20 -14.58 7.31 23.01
C ALA A 20 -13.65 6.26 23.63
N GLN A 21 -14.19 5.30 24.38
CA GLN A 21 -13.44 4.19 24.95
C GLN A 21 -12.79 3.30 23.88
N VAL A 22 -13.50 3.01 22.77
CA VAL A 22 -12.95 2.27 21.62
C VAL A 22 -11.78 3.01 21.00
N LEU A 23 -11.91 4.32 20.75
CA LEU A 23 -10.86 5.16 20.17
C LEU A 23 -9.62 5.23 21.08
N GLN A 24 -9.81 5.39 22.37
CA GLN A 24 -8.72 5.37 23.37
C GLN A 24 -8.05 3.99 23.44
N SER A 25 -8.83 2.91 23.36
CA SER A 25 -8.32 1.55 23.38
C SER A 25 -7.48 1.24 22.13
N GLU A 26 -7.93 1.68 20.96
CA GLU A 26 -7.16 1.55 19.71
C GLU A 26 -5.86 2.39 19.75
N ARG A 27 -5.90 3.61 20.29
CA ARG A 27 -4.69 4.42 20.52
C ARG A 27 -3.68 3.68 21.40
N ARG A 28 -4.13 3.07 22.52
CA ARG A 28 -3.27 2.26 23.40
C ARG A 28 -2.73 1.01 22.71
N ARG A 29 -3.58 0.32 21.92
CA ARG A 29 -3.17 -0.86 21.15
C ARG A 29 -2.06 -0.51 20.16
N GLN A 30 -2.24 0.54 19.36
CA GLN A 30 -1.22 1.00 18.41
C GLN A 30 0.08 1.41 19.10
N HIS A 31 0.00 2.02 20.29
CA HIS A 31 1.17 2.39 21.08
C HIS A 31 1.95 1.16 21.55
N GLY A 32 1.26 0.15 22.09
CA GLY A 32 1.84 -1.04 22.71
C GLY A 32 2.15 -2.19 21.74
N SER A 33 1.99 -2.01 20.41
CA SER A 33 2.19 -3.07 19.44
C SER A 33 3.14 -2.68 18.30
N LEU A 34 3.70 -3.70 17.64
CA LEU A 34 4.49 -3.58 16.42
C LEU A 34 3.64 -3.97 15.21
N GLU A 35 3.09 -2.96 14.52
CA GLU A 35 2.29 -3.14 13.31
C GLU A 35 3.18 -3.42 12.11
N LEU A 36 3.03 -4.60 11.53
CA LEU A 36 3.86 -5.12 10.44
C LEU A 36 3.09 -5.45 9.17
N ASN A 37 1.81 -5.09 9.11
CA ASN A 37 1.07 -5.18 7.86
C ASN A 37 1.65 -4.18 6.86
N SER A 38 2.13 -4.65 5.71
CA SER A 38 2.73 -3.79 4.67
C SER A 38 1.77 -2.77 4.06
N GLY A 39 0.46 -2.94 4.29
CA GLY A 39 -0.59 -2.00 3.87
C GLY A 39 -0.88 -0.89 4.88
N GLU A 40 -0.16 -0.80 5.99
CA GLU A 40 -0.42 0.12 7.08
C GLU A 40 0.73 1.11 7.30
N ASN A 41 0.37 2.28 7.82
CA ASN A 41 1.30 3.29 8.29
C ASN A 41 0.58 4.27 9.23
N TYR A 42 1.35 5.01 10.02
CA TYR A 42 0.82 6.04 10.92
C TYR A 42 0.82 7.40 10.21
N VAL A 43 -0.32 8.06 10.19
CA VAL A 43 -0.47 9.41 9.63
C VAL A 43 -0.03 10.48 10.62
N SER A 44 0.33 11.66 10.11
CA SER A 44 0.68 12.80 10.97
C SER A 44 -0.54 13.38 11.69
N PRO A 45 -0.35 14.07 12.85
CA PRO A 45 -1.42 14.82 13.50
C PRO A 45 -2.11 15.83 12.57
N ALA A 46 -1.37 16.43 11.64
CA ALA A 46 -1.92 17.37 10.66
C ALA A 46 -2.90 16.69 9.69
N VAL A 47 -2.59 15.45 9.26
CA VAL A 47 -3.49 14.64 8.43
C VAL A 47 -4.76 14.27 9.22
N LEU A 48 -4.63 13.87 10.49
CA LEU A 48 -5.78 13.57 11.37
C LEU A 48 -6.69 14.79 11.56
N LYS A 49 -6.11 15.96 11.81
CA LYS A 49 -6.88 17.22 11.94
C LYS A 49 -7.62 17.59 10.65
N ALA A 50 -7.02 17.39 9.49
CA ALA A 50 -7.68 17.64 8.21
C ALA A 50 -8.84 16.66 7.97
N LEU A 51 -8.70 15.38 8.35
CA LEU A 51 -9.77 14.39 8.29
C LEU A 51 -10.97 14.74 9.16
N GLY A 52 -10.75 15.28 10.35
CA GLY A 52 -11.80 15.72 11.27
C GLY A 52 -12.31 17.13 11.01
N SER A 53 -12.09 17.71 9.82
CA SER A 53 -12.47 19.09 9.51
C SER A 53 -13.93 19.24 9.05
N PRO A 54 -14.53 20.44 9.18
CA PRO A 54 -15.88 20.74 8.68
C PRO A 54 -16.07 20.59 7.16
N MET A 55 -15.00 20.32 6.41
CA MET A 55 -15.11 20.01 4.97
C MET A 55 -15.94 18.75 4.71
N THR A 56 -16.14 17.89 5.71
CA THR A 56 -17.05 16.74 5.64
C THR A 56 -18.50 17.15 5.36
N ASN A 57 -18.91 18.36 5.74
CA ASN A 57 -20.29 18.84 5.60
C ASN A 57 -20.65 19.25 4.17
N LYS A 58 -19.65 19.47 3.29
CA LYS A 58 -19.87 20.04 1.97
C LYS A 58 -20.04 18.99 0.88
N TYR A 59 -21.16 19.06 0.17
CA TYR A 59 -21.41 18.26 -1.03
C TYR A 59 -20.81 18.95 -2.26
N ALA A 60 -19.78 18.34 -2.88
CA ALA A 60 -18.96 18.98 -3.91
C ALA A 60 -18.83 18.14 -5.19
N SER A 61 -19.96 17.59 -5.68
CA SER A 61 -20.00 16.81 -6.94
C SER A 61 -19.42 17.58 -8.11
N GLY A 62 -18.67 16.90 -8.96
CA GLY A 62 -17.93 17.50 -10.07
C GLY A 62 -16.47 17.79 -9.70
N TYR A 63 -15.86 18.69 -10.43
CA TYR A 63 -14.45 19.04 -10.33
C TYR A 63 -14.27 20.55 -10.11
N PRO A 64 -13.10 21.03 -9.69
CA PRO A 64 -12.82 22.47 -9.51
C PRO A 64 -13.26 23.30 -10.71
N GLY A 65 -13.98 24.40 -10.46
CA GLY A 65 -14.53 25.28 -11.48
C GLY A 65 -15.77 24.76 -12.23
N ARG A 66 -16.19 23.51 -11.98
CA ARG A 66 -17.36 22.84 -12.63
C ARG A 66 -18.14 22.00 -11.63
N ARG A 67 -18.37 22.52 -10.42
CA ARG A 67 -19.17 21.85 -9.40
C ARG A 67 -20.65 21.92 -9.73
N THR A 68 -21.36 20.84 -9.37
CA THR A 68 -22.83 20.82 -9.49
C THR A 68 -23.51 21.79 -8.53
N PHE A 69 -22.89 22.05 -7.35
CA PHE A 69 -23.48 22.86 -6.29
C PHE A 69 -22.64 24.09 -6.00
N PRO A 70 -23.28 25.24 -5.60
CA PRO A 70 -22.59 26.45 -5.20
C PRO A 70 -21.88 26.28 -3.83
N GLY A 71 -21.07 27.28 -3.45
CA GLY A 71 -20.36 27.31 -2.17
C GLY A 71 -19.18 26.29 -2.09
N CYS A 72 -18.54 26.03 -3.23
CA CYS A 72 -17.43 25.06 -3.33
C CYS A 72 -16.06 25.74 -3.53
N GLU A 73 -15.95 27.04 -3.38
CA GLU A 73 -14.75 27.83 -3.64
C GLU A 73 -13.53 27.31 -2.82
N TYR A 74 -13.72 26.97 -1.56
CA TYR A 74 -12.65 26.41 -0.72
C TYR A 74 -12.41 24.92 -0.97
N MET A 75 -13.43 24.19 -1.45
CA MET A 75 -13.29 22.81 -1.92
C MET A 75 -12.40 22.76 -3.17
N ASP A 76 -12.60 23.72 -4.09
CA ASP A 76 -11.79 23.85 -5.29
C ASP A 76 -10.32 24.15 -4.95
N VAL A 77 -10.07 25.04 -3.99
CA VAL A 77 -8.71 25.32 -3.51
C VAL A 77 -8.05 24.08 -2.96
N ALA A 78 -8.74 23.32 -2.09
CA ALA A 78 -8.20 22.12 -1.47
C ALA A 78 -7.88 21.04 -2.51
N GLU A 79 -8.79 20.78 -3.46
CA GLU A 79 -8.58 19.79 -4.50
C GLU A 79 -7.49 20.20 -5.49
N ASN A 80 -7.44 21.46 -5.91
CA ASN A 80 -6.37 21.99 -6.76
C ASN A 80 -4.99 21.88 -6.09
N LEU A 81 -4.90 22.12 -4.79
CA LEU A 81 -3.66 21.91 -4.02
C LEU A 81 -3.27 20.44 -3.99
N ALA A 82 -4.20 19.51 -3.79
CA ALA A 82 -3.93 18.09 -3.82
C ALA A 82 -3.43 17.64 -5.20
N VAL A 83 -4.14 18.04 -6.27
CA VAL A 83 -3.78 17.73 -7.66
C VAL A 83 -2.40 18.29 -8.02
N SER A 84 -2.14 19.58 -7.77
CA SER A 84 -0.88 20.21 -8.14
C SER A 84 0.32 19.61 -7.41
N ARG A 85 0.19 19.32 -6.12
CA ARG A 85 1.21 18.67 -5.31
C ARG A 85 1.50 17.25 -5.78
N LEU A 86 0.45 16.49 -6.07
CA LEU A 86 0.58 15.12 -6.55
C LEU A 86 1.26 15.06 -7.92
N LYS A 87 0.87 15.95 -8.85
CA LYS A 87 1.54 16.10 -10.15
C LYS A 87 3.03 16.41 -9.99
N ALA A 88 3.38 17.32 -9.09
CA ALA A 88 4.77 17.69 -8.83
C ALA A 88 5.59 16.55 -8.21
N LEU A 89 4.98 15.72 -7.34
CA LEU A 89 5.66 14.59 -6.71
C LEU A 89 6.10 13.52 -7.70
N TYR A 90 5.31 13.26 -8.74
CA TYR A 90 5.54 12.16 -9.67
C TYR A 90 5.90 12.61 -11.10
N GLY A 91 5.81 13.91 -11.39
CA GLY A 91 6.04 14.45 -12.74
C GLY A 91 4.90 14.11 -13.73
N ALA A 92 3.64 14.05 -13.25
CA ALA A 92 2.50 13.68 -14.07
C ALA A 92 1.83 14.89 -14.73
N ASP A 93 1.25 14.69 -15.92
CA ASP A 93 0.46 15.75 -16.60
C ASP A 93 -0.89 15.96 -15.93
N HIS A 94 -1.55 14.87 -15.49
CA HIS A 94 -2.87 14.90 -14.86
C HIS A 94 -2.91 14.02 -13.62
N ALA A 95 -3.71 14.43 -12.64
CA ALA A 95 -3.98 13.68 -11.42
C ALA A 95 -5.44 13.77 -11.02
N ASN A 96 -6.06 12.64 -10.71
CA ASN A 96 -7.37 12.57 -10.05
C ASN A 96 -7.19 12.11 -8.60
N VAL A 97 -7.69 12.88 -7.64
CA VAL A 97 -7.54 12.65 -6.20
C VAL A 97 -8.84 12.26 -5.49
N GLN A 98 -9.94 12.08 -6.24
CA GLN A 98 -11.26 11.83 -5.66
C GLN A 98 -11.48 10.37 -5.26
N ALA A 99 -10.67 9.42 -5.75
CA ALA A 99 -10.84 8.00 -5.43
C ALA A 99 -10.79 7.70 -3.92
N ASN A 100 -11.76 6.92 -3.41
CA ASN A 100 -11.94 6.63 -1.98
C ASN A 100 -10.94 5.59 -1.46
N CYS A 101 -10.42 4.70 -2.32
CA CYS A 101 -9.38 3.73 -1.98
C CYS A 101 -8.61 3.28 -3.22
N GLY A 102 -7.54 2.48 -3.02
CA GLY A 102 -6.77 1.91 -4.14
C GLY A 102 -7.58 0.93 -5.02
N GLY A 103 -8.56 0.22 -4.45
CA GLY A 103 -9.46 -0.63 -5.24
C GLY A 103 -10.32 0.19 -6.21
N ASP A 104 -10.78 1.35 -5.79
CA ASP A 104 -11.60 2.27 -6.59
C ASP A 104 -10.78 2.90 -7.72
N THR A 105 -9.47 3.12 -7.51
CA THR A 105 -8.59 3.61 -8.58
C THR A 105 -8.47 2.62 -9.72
N ASN A 106 -8.28 1.33 -9.40
CA ASN A 106 -8.24 0.27 -10.40
C ASN A 106 -9.60 0.12 -11.09
N MET A 107 -10.71 0.20 -10.33
CA MET A 107 -12.05 0.14 -10.89
C MET A 107 -12.30 1.29 -11.88
N ALA A 108 -11.94 2.51 -11.54
CA ALA A 108 -12.09 3.68 -12.41
C ALA A 108 -11.26 3.55 -13.69
N VAL A 109 -10.00 3.07 -13.59
CA VAL A 109 -9.16 2.83 -14.78
C VAL A 109 -9.74 1.72 -15.66
N TYR A 110 -10.23 0.62 -15.09
CA TYR A 110 -10.87 -0.44 -15.87
C TYR A 110 -12.14 0.06 -16.55
N TYR A 111 -12.97 0.81 -15.83
CA TYR A 111 -14.18 1.42 -16.38
C TYR A 111 -13.88 2.39 -17.55
N ALA A 112 -12.79 3.17 -17.41
CA ALA A 112 -12.33 4.10 -18.43
C ALA A 112 -11.81 3.41 -19.69
N ALA A 113 -10.96 2.40 -19.51
CA ALA A 113 -10.14 1.84 -20.60
C ALA A 113 -10.73 0.59 -21.25
N LEU A 114 -11.69 -0.09 -20.61
CA LEU A 114 -12.16 -1.43 -20.98
C LEU A 114 -13.67 -1.50 -21.13
N ARG A 115 -14.11 -2.55 -21.82
CA ARG A 115 -15.50 -2.99 -21.89
C ARG A 115 -15.65 -4.35 -21.20
N PRO A 116 -16.84 -4.68 -20.67
CA PRO A 116 -17.08 -6.01 -20.13
C PRO A 116 -16.67 -7.12 -21.13
N GLY A 117 -15.93 -8.10 -20.62
CA GLY A 117 -15.38 -9.20 -21.43
C GLY A 117 -13.97 -8.98 -21.97
N ASP A 118 -13.45 -7.73 -21.97
CA ASP A 118 -12.08 -7.46 -22.40
C ASP A 118 -11.06 -8.24 -21.55
N VAL A 119 -9.94 -8.61 -22.20
CA VAL A 119 -8.86 -9.36 -21.57
C VAL A 119 -7.91 -8.41 -20.85
N VAL A 120 -7.62 -8.72 -19.60
CA VAL A 120 -6.60 -8.05 -18.77
C VAL A 120 -5.50 -9.05 -18.44
N LEU A 121 -4.25 -8.68 -18.68
CA LEU A 121 -3.08 -9.44 -18.24
C LEU A 121 -2.45 -8.75 -17.04
N GLY A 122 -2.28 -9.47 -15.94
CA GLY A 122 -1.66 -8.91 -14.73
C GLY A 122 -1.09 -10.01 -13.82
N PRO A 123 -0.58 -9.67 -12.63
CA PRO A 123 0.02 -10.66 -11.74
C PRO A 123 -0.99 -11.70 -11.28
N SER A 124 -0.60 -12.96 -11.25
CA SER A 124 -1.41 -14.04 -10.69
C SER A 124 -1.80 -13.76 -9.23
N LEU A 125 -3.03 -14.02 -8.85
CA LEU A 125 -3.51 -13.87 -7.47
C LEU A 125 -2.72 -14.72 -6.48
N ARG A 126 -2.21 -15.89 -6.91
CA ARG A 126 -1.39 -16.78 -6.08
C ARG A 126 0.03 -16.24 -5.87
N GLN A 127 0.46 -15.32 -6.70
CA GLN A 127 1.80 -14.73 -6.66
C GLN A 127 1.77 -13.22 -6.38
N GLY A 128 0.76 -12.79 -5.65
CA GLY A 128 0.67 -11.46 -5.10
C GLY A 128 -0.21 -10.46 -5.83
N GLY A 129 -1.01 -10.89 -6.79
CA GLY A 129 -2.06 -10.04 -7.34
C GLY A 129 -3.00 -9.55 -6.23
N HIS A 130 -3.40 -8.26 -6.29
CA HIS A 130 -4.38 -7.70 -5.39
C HIS A 130 -5.79 -8.23 -5.69
N MET A 131 -6.73 -8.13 -4.74
CA MET A 131 -8.12 -8.55 -4.97
C MET A 131 -8.76 -7.85 -6.18
N SER A 132 -8.39 -6.62 -6.49
CA SER A 132 -8.82 -5.90 -7.71
C SER A 132 -8.05 -6.30 -8.98
N HIS A 133 -7.22 -7.34 -8.89
CA HIS A 133 -6.51 -7.93 -10.03
C HIS A 133 -7.13 -9.28 -10.39
N GLY A 134 -8.38 -9.26 -10.85
CA GLY A 134 -9.06 -10.43 -11.39
C GLY A 134 -9.64 -11.43 -10.39
N ASN A 135 -9.76 -11.08 -9.09
CA ASN A 135 -10.40 -11.99 -8.14
C ASN A 135 -11.87 -12.22 -8.54
N PRO A 136 -12.38 -13.49 -8.62
CA PRO A 136 -13.75 -13.79 -9.04
C PRO A 136 -14.85 -13.14 -8.18
N LYS A 137 -14.55 -12.76 -6.96
CA LYS A 137 -15.48 -12.05 -6.06
C LYS A 137 -15.46 -10.53 -6.23
N ASN A 138 -14.47 -10.00 -6.96
CA ASN A 138 -14.28 -8.57 -7.21
C ASN A 138 -14.84 -8.20 -8.60
N PHE A 139 -15.14 -6.89 -8.81
CA PHE A 139 -15.59 -6.38 -10.10
C PHE A 139 -14.65 -6.81 -11.24
N SER A 140 -13.34 -6.79 -11.01
CA SER A 140 -12.32 -7.10 -12.01
C SER A 140 -12.38 -8.53 -12.54
N GLY A 141 -12.73 -9.51 -11.71
CA GLY A 141 -12.93 -10.90 -12.14
C GLY A 141 -14.37 -11.22 -12.56
N ARG A 142 -15.33 -10.31 -12.30
CA ARG A 142 -16.73 -10.50 -12.69
C ARG A 142 -17.06 -9.91 -14.07
N PHE A 143 -16.41 -8.81 -14.43
CA PHE A 143 -16.71 -8.10 -15.68
C PHE A 143 -15.67 -8.28 -16.77
N TYR A 144 -14.45 -8.72 -16.43
CA TYR A 144 -13.33 -8.83 -17.34
C TYR A 144 -12.74 -10.25 -17.35
N THR A 145 -12.10 -10.63 -18.46
CA THR A 145 -11.36 -11.88 -18.57
C THR A 145 -9.94 -11.63 -18.05
N TYR A 146 -9.64 -12.07 -16.85
CA TYR A 146 -8.33 -11.85 -16.25
C TYR A 146 -7.39 -13.04 -16.48
N VAL A 147 -6.21 -12.77 -17.04
CA VAL A 147 -5.12 -13.71 -17.25
C VAL A 147 -3.98 -13.36 -16.31
N GLY A 148 -3.59 -14.30 -15.45
CA GLY A 148 -2.46 -14.11 -14.54
C GLY A 148 -1.14 -14.49 -15.17
N TYR A 149 -0.13 -13.59 -15.17
CA TYR A 149 1.24 -13.99 -15.39
C TYR A 149 1.89 -14.43 -14.07
N GLU A 150 2.88 -15.30 -14.17
CA GLU A 150 3.61 -15.83 -13.02
C GLU A 150 5.02 -15.26 -12.95
N LEU A 151 5.63 -15.36 -11.75
CA LEU A 151 7.04 -15.07 -11.52
C LEU A 151 7.91 -16.21 -12.07
N SER A 152 9.20 -15.97 -12.25
CA SER A 152 10.17 -17.05 -12.49
C SER A 152 10.23 -18.02 -11.32
N ARG A 153 10.21 -19.32 -11.61
CA ARG A 153 10.34 -20.34 -10.55
C ARG A 153 11.72 -20.38 -9.90
N GLU A 154 12.74 -19.97 -10.64
CA GLU A 154 14.12 -20.00 -10.16
C GLU A 154 14.46 -18.84 -9.24
N THR A 155 13.97 -17.63 -9.61
CA THR A 155 14.33 -16.38 -8.94
C THR A 155 13.23 -15.79 -8.08
N GLU A 156 11.98 -16.25 -8.25
CA GLU A 156 10.76 -15.65 -7.68
C GLU A 156 10.63 -14.15 -8.07
N GLN A 157 11.21 -13.76 -9.21
CA GLN A 157 11.16 -12.40 -9.74
C GLN A 157 10.36 -12.34 -11.05
N LEU A 158 10.02 -11.11 -11.47
CA LEU A 158 9.36 -10.88 -12.76
C LEU A 158 10.25 -11.40 -13.90
N ASP A 159 9.65 -12.24 -14.74
CA ASP A 159 10.26 -12.72 -15.97
C ASP A 159 9.50 -12.10 -17.15
N PHE A 160 10.18 -11.23 -17.88
CA PHE A 160 9.56 -10.47 -18.97
C PHE A 160 9.33 -11.30 -20.22
N ASP A 161 9.99 -12.45 -20.38
CA ASP A 161 9.71 -13.37 -21.47
C ASP A 161 8.40 -14.11 -21.21
N ILE A 162 8.17 -14.56 -19.96
CA ILE A 162 6.87 -15.13 -19.54
C ILE A 162 5.74 -14.12 -19.78
N ILE A 163 5.95 -12.85 -19.39
CA ILE A 163 4.94 -11.80 -19.54
C ILE A 163 4.67 -11.51 -21.02
N ARG A 164 5.72 -11.41 -21.84
CA ARG A 164 5.62 -11.16 -23.29
C ARG A 164 4.90 -12.28 -24.03
N ASP A 165 5.22 -13.53 -23.72
CA ASP A 165 4.57 -14.70 -24.31
C ASP A 165 3.08 -14.75 -23.94
N ALA A 166 2.74 -14.46 -22.68
CA ALA A 166 1.35 -14.35 -22.24
C ALA A 166 0.62 -13.21 -22.98
N ALA A 167 1.26 -12.05 -23.15
CA ALA A 167 0.69 -10.91 -23.87
C ALA A 167 0.43 -11.23 -25.34
N ARG A 168 1.37 -11.87 -26.03
CA ARG A 168 1.23 -12.31 -27.42
C ARG A 168 0.10 -13.34 -27.60
N LYS A 169 0.04 -14.31 -26.69
CA LYS A 169 -0.95 -15.37 -26.69
C LYS A 169 -2.35 -14.87 -26.44
N HIS A 170 -2.55 -14.01 -25.45
CA HIS A 170 -3.88 -13.61 -24.98
C HIS A 170 -4.35 -12.27 -25.52
N ARG A 171 -3.46 -11.47 -26.16
CA ARG A 171 -3.77 -10.18 -26.78
C ARG A 171 -4.62 -9.28 -25.87
N PRO A 172 -4.18 -8.99 -24.64
CA PRO A 172 -4.96 -8.22 -23.69
C PRO A 172 -5.21 -6.79 -24.18
N LYS A 173 -6.32 -6.19 -23.72
CA LYS A 173 -6.59 -4.77 -23.88
C LYS A 173 -5.84 -3.91 -22.89
N LEU A 174 -5.49 -4.47 -21.71
CA LEU A 174 -4.75 -3.81 -20.66
C LEU A 174 -3.75 -4.78 -20.05
N ILE A 175 -2.51 -4.32 -19.90
CA ILE A 175 -1.49 -4.99 -19.11
C ILE A 175 -1.32 -4.21 -17.78
N LEU A 176 -1.40 -4.94 -16.67
CA LEU A 176 -1.27 -4.39 -15.33
C LEU A 176 0.01 -4.90 -14.69
N CYS A 177 0.80 -4.00 -14.11
CA CYS A 177 1.85 -4.36 -13.16
C CYS A 177 1.55 -3.79 -11.77
N GLY A 178 2.11 -4.41 -10.76
CA GLY A 178 1.91 -4.05 -9.36
C GLY A 178 1.46 -5.26 -8.55
N SER A 179 1.85 -5.32 -7.31
CA SER A 179 1.62 -6.50 -6.49
C SER A 179 1.52 -6.13 -5.01
N THR A 180 0.79 -6.93 -4.26
CA THR A 180 0.80 -6.88 -2.80
C THR A 180 1.95 -7.69 -2.19
N TYR A 181 2.63 -8.46 -3.01
CA TYR A 181 3.66 -9.41 -2.58
C TYR A 181 5.06 -9.06 -3.12
N TYR A 182 5.19 -8.69 -4.39
CA TYR A 182 6.48 -8.54 -5.07
C TYR A 182 7.33 -7.45 -4.39
N PRO A 183 8.51 -7.81 -3.82
CA PRO A 183 9.28 -6.87 -2.99
C PRO A 183 10.37 -6.14 -3.75
N ARG A 184 10.60 -6.46 -5.03
CA ARG A 184 11.67 -5.89 -5.84
C ARG A 184 11.20 -4.70 -6.65
N ASP A 185 12.12 -3.89 -7.12
CA ASP A 185 11.82 -2.79 -8.03
C ASP A 185 11.33 -3.32 -9.38
N ILE A 186 10.59 -2.49 -10.11
CA ILE A 186 9.93 -2.87 -11.35
C ILE A 186 10.56 -2.12 -12.52
N ASP A 187 10.88 -2.85 -13.58
CA ASP A 187 11.33 -2.30 -14.87
C ASP A 187 10.10 -1.91 -15.72
N TYR A 188 9.60 -0.69 -15.50
CA TYR A 188 8.42 -0.18 -16.22
C TYR A 188 8.66 0.01 -17.74
N PRO A 189 9.83 0.41 -18.23
CA PRO A 189 10.15 0.43 -19.66
C PRO A 189 9.82 -0.89 -20.36
N ARG A 190 10.22 -2.02 -19.80
CA ARG A 190 9.93 -3.35 -20.39
C ARG A 190 8.44 -3.68 -20.44
N PHE A 191 7.66 -3.27 -19.43
CA PHE A 191 6.20 -3.37 -19.49
C PHE A 191 5.62 -2.52 -20.61
N ARG A 192 6.14 -1.28 -20.82
CA ARG A 192 5.69 -0.42 -21.92
C ARG A 192 5.97 -1.06 -23.28
N GLU A 193 7.18 -1.59 -23.50
CA GLU A 193 7.54 -2.30 -24.73
C GLU A 193 6.57 -3.45 -25.03
N ILE A 194 6.26 -4.29 -24.04
CA ILE A 194 5.33 -5.41 -24.21
C ILE A 194 3.92 -4.91 -24.52
N ALA A 195 3.47 -3.85 -23.83
CA ALA A 195 2.14 -3.29 -24.06
C ALA A 195 2.02 -2.69 -25.48
N ASP A 196 3.05 -1.98 -25.96
CA ASP A 196 3.10 -1.44 -27.32
C ASP A 196 3.09 -2.55 -28.37
N GLU A 197 3.81 -3.65 -28.14
CA GLU A 197 3.89 -4.79 -29.03
C GLU A 197 2.51 -5.42 -29.32
N VAL A 198 1.62 -5.41 -28.33
CA VAL A 198 0.27 -6.00 -28.47
C VAL A 198 -0.84 -4.96 -28.62
N GLY A 199 -0.53 -3.66 -28.55
CA GLY A 199 -1.48 -2.57 -28.63
C GLY A 199 -2.39 -2.46 -27.39
N ALA A 200 -1.85 -2.78 -26.21
CA ALA A 200 -2.55 -2.71 -24.93
C ALA A 200 -2.29 -1.41 -24.19
N TYR A 201 -3.25 -0.98 -23.35
CA TYR A 201 -2.97 0.01 -22.30
C TYR A 201 -2.05 -0.58 -21.25
N PHE A 202 -1.22 0.28 -20.63
CA PHE A 202 -0.37 -0.08 -19.50
C PHE A 202 -0.83 0.61 -18.23
N LEU A 203 -1.25 -0.16 -17.23
CA LEU A 203 -1.61 0.29 -15.88
C LEU A 203 -0.53 -0.13 -14.88
N ALA A 204 0.04 0.83 -14.16
CA ALA A 204 0.92 0.58 -13.02
C ALA A 204 0.17 0.81 -11.69
N ASP A 205 -0.12 -0.25 -10.94
CA ASP A 205 -0.62 -0.16 -9.57
C ASP A 205 0.57 -0.03 -8.61
N ILE A 206 0.83 1.18 -8.16
CA ILE A 206 1.95 1.50 -7.26
C ILE A 206 1.53 1.60 -5.79
N ALA A 207 0.37 1.08 -5.41
CA ALA A 207 -0.18 1.25 -4.08
C ALA A 207 0.78 0.85 -2.94
N GLN A 208 1.63 -0.16 -3.15
CA GLN A 208 2.65 -0.54 -2.19
C GLN A 208 3.84 0.43 -2.18
N PHE A 209 4.22 0.98 -3.32
CA PHE A 209 5.50 1.65 -3.54
C PHE A 209 5.40 3.18 -3.63
N ALA A 210 4.19 3.75 -3.59
CA ALA A 210 3.96 5.17 -3.87
C ALA A 210 4.89 6.11 -3.10
N GLY A 211 5.09 5.89 -1.80
CA GLY A 211 6.00 6.70 -0.99
C GLY A 211 7.47 6.53 -1.39
N LEU A 212 7.91 5.28 -1.66
CA LEU A 212 9.28 4.98 -2.08
C LEU A 212 9.59 5.63 -3.43
N ILE A 213 8.65 5.61 -4.38
CA ILE A 213 8.78 6.27 -5.68
C ILE A 213 8.86 7.79 -5.49
N ALA A 214 7.94 8.38 -4.72
CA ALA A 214 7.96 9.83 -4.42
C ALA A 214 9.23 10.26 -3.67
N GLY A 215 9.82 9.36 -2.87
CA GLY A 215 11.08 9.56 -2.17
C GLY A 215 12.34 9.28 -3.00
N GLY A 216 12.19 8.83 -4.25
CA GLY A 216 13.30 8.52 -5.15
C GLY A 216 14.07 7.23 -4.80
N GLN A 217 13.40 6.27 -4.13
CA GLN A 217 14.00 4.99 -3.74
C GLN A 217 13.63 3.84 -4.69
N MET A 218 12.64 4.03 -5.56
CA MET A 218 12.20 3.07 -6.57
C MET A 218 11.87 3.79 -7.88
N ASN A 219 11.85 3.04 -8.97
CA ASN A 219 11.55 3.52 -10.30
C ASN A 219 10.15 4.15 -10.40
N ASN A 220 10.03 5.22 -11.20
CA ASN A 220 8.76 5.92 -11.41
C ASN A 220 8.10 5.45 -12.72
N PRO A 221 6.86 4.91 -12.68
CA PRO A 221 6.16 4.45 -13.88
C PRO A 221 5.56 5.56 -14.74
N VAL A 222 5.41 6.78 -14.22
CA VAL A 222 4.68 7.87 -14.89
C VAL A 222 5.14 8.14 -16.32
N PRO A 223 6.43 8.10 -16.67
CA PRO A 223 6.87 8.29 -18.05
C PRO A 223 6.45 7.17 -19.02
N TYR A 224 6.05 6.00 -18.51
CA TYR A 224 5.85 4.78 -19.31
C TYR A 224 4.41 4.30 -19.31
N ALA A 225 3.67 4.53 -18.22
CA ALA A 225 2.32 4.00 -18.07
C ALA A 225 1.27 4.95 -18.67
N ASP A 226 0.20 4.37 -19.23
CA ASP A 226 -0.99 5.14 -19.61
C ASP A 226 -1.77 5.56 -18.37
N PHE A 227 -1.77 4.70 -17.34
CA PHE A 227 -2.43 4.96 -16.07
C PHE A 227 -1.55 4.50 -14.91
N VAL A 228 -1.47 5.31 -13.86
CA VAL A 228 -0.83 4.95 -12.60
C VAL A 228 -1.87 5.04 -11.50
N ALA A 229 -2.18 3.93 -10.85
CA ALA A 229 -3.15 3.84 -9.77
C ALA A 229 -2.46 3.64 -8.42
N SER A 230 -2.99 4.23 -7.36
CA SER A 230 -2.41 4.07 -6.03
C SER A 230 -3.41 4.28 -4.91
N SER A 231 -3.04 3.79 -3.72
CA SER A 231 -3.57 4.22 -2.43
C SER A 231 -2.68 5.31 -1.81
N THR A 232 -3.22 6.06 -0.85
CA THR A 232 -2.50 7.14 -0.15
C THR A 232 -1.94 6.74 1.23
N HIS A 233 -2.43 5.66 1.83
CA HIS A 233 -2.27 5.34 3.27
C HIS A 233 -1.15 4.36 3.62
N LYS A 234 -0.37 3.87 2.63
CA LYS A 234 0.73 2.93 2.88
C LYS A 234 2.06 3.68 3.03
N THR A 235 3.03 3.45 2.17
CA THR A 235 4.34 4.12 2.23
C THR A 235 4.28 5.64 2.08
N LEU A 236 3.21 6.18 1.45
CA LEU A 236 3.01 7.62 1.31
C LEU A 236 2.53 8.31 2.60
N ARG A 237 2.04 7.55 3.61
CA ARG A 237 1.63 8.03 4.94
C ARG A 237 0.46 9.01 4.93
N GLY A 238 -0.44 8.90 3.97
CA GLY A 238 -1.63 9.74 3.86
C GLY A 238 -2.87 9.13 4.50
N PRO A 239 -4.02 9.82 4.40
CA PRO A 239 -5.30 9.27 4.80
C PRO A 239 -5.66 8.07 3.93
N ARG A 240 -6.60 7.24 4.38
CA ARG A 240 -7.19 6.22 3.51
C ARG A 240 -7.86 6.89 2.32
N GLY A 241 -7.46 6.48 1.13
CA GLY A 241 -7.87 7.07 -0.12
C GLY A 241 -7.05 6.53 -1.28
N GLY A 242 -7.30 7.01 -2.48
CA GLY A 242 -6.55 6.67 -3.69
C GLY A 242 -6.32 7.88 -4.58
N PHE A 243 -5.50 7.68 -5.60
CA PHE A 243 -5.28 8.64 -6.68
C PHE A 243 -4.96 7.94 -7.99
N ILE A 244 -5.20 8.62 -9.10
CA ILE A 244 -4.83 8.16 -10.44
C ILE A 244 -4.01 9.26 -11.10
N LEU A 245 -2.91 8.87 -11.75
CA LEU A 245 -2.09 9.74 -12.61
C LEU A 245 -2.19 9.23 -14.05
N CYS A 246 -2.17 10.16 -15.00
CA CYS A 246 -2.14 9.81 -16.42
C CYS A 246 -1.59 10.96 -17.27
N PRO A 247 -1.18 10.68 -18.53
CA PRO A 247 -0.94 11.72 -19.53
C PRO A 247 -2.18 12.59 -19.76
N GLY A 248 -1.98 13.86 -20.12
CA GLY A 248 -3.05 14.84 -20.31
C GLY A 248 -4.15 14.41 -21.30
N ARG A 249 -3.78 13.59 -22.32
CA ARG A 249 -4.74 13.02 -23.28
C ARG A 249 -5.82 12.13 -22.65
N TYR A 250 -5.59 11.57 -21.48
CA TYR A 250 -6.53 10.71 -20.75
C TYR A 250 -7.24 11.42 -19.58
N ALA A 251 -6.93 12.69 -19.35
CA ALA A 251 -7.45 13.45 -18.19
C ALA A 251 -8.97 13.37 -18.08
N ARG A 252 -9.70 13.75 -19.15
CA ARG A 252 -11.16 13.72 -19.16
C ARG A 252 -11.71 12.30 -19.02
N LEU A 253 -11.08 11.33 -19.67
CA LEU A 253 -11.50 9.92 -19.61
C LEU A 253 -11.47 9.39 -18.16
N ILE A 254 -10.41 9.71 -17.41
CA ILE A 254 -10.26 9.31 -16.01
C ILE A 254 -11.20 10.11 -15.11
N ASP A 255 -11.33 11.41 -15.30
CA ASP A 255 -12.24 12.23 -14.52
C ASP A 255 -13.70 11.76 -14.68
N ASP A 256 -14.16 11.55 -15.91
CA ASP A 256 -15.52 11.04 -16.19
C ASP A 256 -15.73 9.62 -15.60
N ALA A 257 -14.70 8.78 -15.58
CA ALA A 257 -14.76 7.45 -15.00
C ALA A 257 -14.83 7.48 -13.47
N VAL A 258 -14.13 8.39 -12.81
CA VAL A 258 -14.22 8.56 -11.36
C VAL A 258 -15.57 9.18 -11.01
N TRP A 259 -15.89 10.36 -11.54
CA TRP A 259 -17.17 10.99 -11.33
C TRP A 259 -17.76 11.46 -12.66
N PRO A 260 -19.01 11.06 -12.98
CA PRO A 260 -19.94 10.27 -12.19
C PRO A 260 -19.86 8.74 -12.41
N GLY A 261 -18.82 8.24 -13.10
CA GLY A 261 -18.75 6.86 -13.58
C GLY A 261 -18.79 5.80 -12.48
N THR A 262 -17.93 5.91 -11.47
CA THR A 262 -17.79 4.90 -10.41
C THR A 262 -18.03 5.42 -9.00
N GLN A 263 -18.10 6.74 -8.80
CA GLN A 263 -18.30 7.39 -7.50
C GLN A 263 -19.32 8.54 -7.57
N GLY A 264 -19.87 8.90 -6.40
CA GLY A 264 -20.71 10.08 -6.19
C GLY A 264 -19.90 11.30 -5.75
N GLY A 265 -20.49 12.13 -4.87
CA GLY A 265 -19.84 13.31 -4.32
C GLY A 265 -18.56 12.99 -3.57
N PRO A 266 -17.47 13.73 -3.80
CA PRO A 266 -16.17 13.43 -3.21
C PRO A 266 -16.14 13.73 -1.71
N GLN A 267 -15.29 13.01 -0.98
CA GLN A 267 -15.01 13.23 0.44
C GLN A 267 -14.00 14.37 0.59
N MET A 268 -14.47 15.61 0.70
CA MET A 268 -13.62 16.80 0.68
C MET A 268 -12.64 16.89 1.86
N HIS A 269 -13.03 16.42 3.05
CA HIS A 269 -12.14 16.30 4.21
C HIS A 269 -10.97 15.33 3.94
N THR A 270 -11.22 14.23 3.23
CA THR A 270 -10.17 13.29 2.80
C THR A 270 -9.26 13.90 1.74
N ILE A 271 -9.81 14.68 0.79
CA ILE A 271 -9.02 15.39 -0.22
C ILE A 271 -8.12 16.45 0.43
N ALA A 272 -8.64 17.20 1.40
CA ALA A 272 -7.83 18.13 2.20
C ALA A 272 -6.69 17.42 2.93
N ALA A 273 -6.97 16.27 3.55
CA ALA A 273 -5.96 15.44 4.21
C ALA A 273 -4.93 14.88 3.22
N LYS A 274 -5.33 14.50 2.00
CA LYS A 274 -4.41 14.15 0.90
C LYS A 274 -3.51 15.33 0.53
N ALA A 275 -4.07 16.55 0.44
CA ALA A 275 -3.28 17.75 0.16
C ALA A 275 -2.22 18.01 1.22
N VAL A 276 -2.53 17.78 2.51
CA VAL A 276 -1.55 17.88 3.62
C VAL A 276 -0.47 16.80 3.46
N CYS A 277 -0.86 15.55 3.27
CA CYS A 277 0.06 14.44 3.05
C CYS A 277 1.04 14.71 1.88
N PHE A 278 0.54 15.16 0.74
CA PHE A 278 1.39 15.46 -0.42
C PHE A 278 2.35 16.62 -0.14
N LYS A 279 1.93 17.62 0.66
CA LYS A 279 2.83 18.69 1.10
C LYS A 279 3.95 18.16 2.01
N GLU A 280 3.63 17.22 2.90
CA GLU A 280 4.63 16.55 3.73
C GLU A 280 5.59 15.71 2.87
N ALA A 281 5.08 15.01 1.85
CA ALA A 281 5.86 14.19 0.94
C ALA A 281 6.83 14.99 0.06
N MET A 282 6.56 16.27 -0.19
CA MET A 282 7.47 17.18 -0.90
C MET A 282 8.66 17.66 -0.06
N GLN A 283 8.69 17.40 1.24
CA GLN A 283 9.75 17.88 2.13
C GLN A 283 11.00 16.98 2.08
N PRO A 284 12.21 17.53 2.24
CA PRO A 284 13.44 16.73 2.30
C PRO A 284 13.41 15.62 3.36
N ARG A 285 12.75 15.88 4.51
CA ARG A 285 12.58 14.87 5.56
C ARG A 285 11.82 13.63 5.11
N PHE A 286 10.92 13.75 4.13
CA PHE A 286 10.20 12.62 3.59
C PHE A 286 11.11 11.71 2.74
N ARG A 287 12.02 12.29 1.94
CA ARG A 287 13.04 11.52 1.20
C ARG A 287 13.96 10.76 2.16
N ALA A 288 14.40 11.42 3.25
CA ALA A 288 15.18 10.76 4.29
C ALA A 288 14.41 9.62 4.97
N TYR A 289 13.11 9.80 5.24
CA TYR A 289 12.24 8.75 5.76
C TYR A 289 12.14 7.56 4.80
N GLN A 290 11.96 7.78 3.51
CA GLN A 290 11.86 6.69 2.53
C GLN A 290 13.20 5.95 2.36
N ALA A 291 14.33 6.65 2.42
CA ALA A 291 15.65 6.02 2.42
C ALA A 291 15.84 5.14 3.67
N GLN A 292 15.44 5.61 4.85
CA GLN A 292 15.48 4.83 6.08
C GLN A 292 14.53 3.63 6.02
N LEU A 293 13.35 3.81 5.44
CA LEU A 293 12.38 2.73 5.25
C LEU A 293 12.97 1.56 4.42
N ALA A 294 13.61 1.88 3.30
CA ALA A 294 14.28 0.90 2.47
C ALA A 294 15.48 0.25 3.19
N ALA A 295 16.27 1.03 3.93
CA ALA A 295 17.39 0.50 4.74
C ALA A 295 16.90 -0.45 5.82
N ASN A 296 15.83 -0.10 6.54
CA ASN A 296 15.20 -0.94 7.56
C ASN A 296 14.72 -2.28 6.99
N ALA A 297 14.03 -2.27 5.85
CA ALA A 297 13.57 -3.50 5.22
C ALA A 297 14.73 -4.41 4.82
N ARG A 298 15.80 -3.85 4.26
CA ARG A 298 17.02 -4.61 3.92
C ARG A 298 17.71 -5.19 5.16
N ALA A 299 17.81 -4.42 6.26
CA ALA A 299 18.41 -4.88 7.50
C ALA A 299 17.62 -6.03 8.13
N PHE A 300 16.27 -5.94 8.13
CA PHE A 300 15.40 -7.02 8.58
C PHE A 300 15.58 -8.28 7.73
N ALA A 301 15.58 -8.14 6.40
CA ALA A 301 15.78 -9.27 5.48
C ALA A 301 17.16 -9.94 5.65
N ALA A 302 18.22 -9.15 5.85
CA ALA A 302 19.57 -9.65 6.09
C ALA A 302 19.64 -10.47 7.38
N ALA A 303 19.10 -9.93 8.47
CA ALA A 303 19.08 -10.60 9.77
C ALA A 303 18.31 -11.93 9.75
N LEU A 304 17.19 -12.03 9.01
CA LEU A 304 16.47 -13.28 8.82
C LEU A 304 17.31 -14.31 8.07
N ARG A 305 17.99 -13.89 6.99
CA ARG A 305 18.87 -14.77 6.19
C ARG A 305 20.06 -15.27 7.00
N GLU A 306 20.72 -14.39 7.76
CA GLU A 306 21.81 -14.73 8.68
C GLU A 306 21.34 -15.74 9.74
N GLY A 307 20.08 -15.61 10.19
CA GLY A 307 19.41 -16.56 11.07
C GLY A 307 18.93 -17.85 10.39
N GLY A 308 19.25 -18.06 9.09
CA GLY A 308 18.94 -19.30 8.36
C GLY A 308 17.49 -19.40 7.87
N VAL A 309 16.74 -18.30 7.78
CA VAL A 309 15.38 -18.24 7.22
C VAL A 309 15.45 -17.78 5.77
N ARG A 310 14.80 -18.49 4.86
CA ARG A 310 14.74 -18.16 3.43
C ARG A 310 13.89 -16.90 3.22
N VAL A 311 14.49 -15.90 2.57
CA VAL A 311 13.78 -14.69 2.13
C VAL A 311 13.43 -14.84 0.66
N ALA A 312 12.15 -14.70 0.33
CA ALA A 312 11.64 -14.84 -1.04
C ALA A 312 12.22 -13.76 -1.97
N SER A 313 12.30 -14.06 -3.26
CA SER A 313 12.88 -13.20 -4.30
C SER A 313 14.32 -12.76 -4.01
N GLY A 314 15.02 -13.44 -3.11
CA GLY A 314 16.41 -13.17 -2.72
C GLY A 314 16.62 -11.89 -1.88
N GLY A 315 15.52 -11.19 -1.45
CA GLY A 315 15.60 -9.97 -0.65
C GLY A 315 14.52 -8.96 -0.99
N THR A 316 14.78 -7.67 -0.68
CA THR A 316 13.82 -6.59 -0.93
C THR A 316 14.51 -5.30 -1.39
N ASP A 317 13.85 -4.59 -2.30
CA ASP A 317 14.13 -3.20 -2.68
C ASP A 317 13.06 -2.25 -2.12
N SER A 318 12.01 -2.80 -1.48
CA SER A 318 10.85 -2.06 -1.00
C SER A 318 10.80 -1.96 0.55
N HIS A 319 9.61 -1.69 1.07
CA HIS A 319 9.34 -1.56 2.51
C HIS A 319 8.90 -2.86 3.18
N HIS A 320 8.74 -3.94 2.43
CA HIS A 320 8.27 -5.21 2.97
C HIS A 320 9.20 -6.37 2.59
N VAL A 321 9.18 -7.39 3.42
CA VAL A 321 9.96 -8.60 3.28
C VAL A 321 9.02 -9.80 3.35
N ASN A 322 9.19 -10.74 2.43
CA ASN A 322 8.48 -11.99 2.43
C ASN A 322 9.47 -13.13 2.71
N PHE A 323 9.13 -14.04 3.59
CA PHE A 323 10.04 -15.11 3.99
C PHE A 323 9.31 -16.38 4.35
N ASP A 324 10.01 -17.49 4.22
CA ASP A 324 9.52 -18.83 4.34
C ASP A 324 9.73 -19.37 5.76
N VAL A 325 8.65 -19.79 6.40
CA VAL A 325 8.71 -20.48 7.69
C VAL A 325 8.39 -21.97 7.56
N ALA A 326 7.87 -22.41 6.40
CA ALA A 326 7.50 -23.79 6.15
C ALA A 326 8.74 -24.70 6.07
N GLU A 327 9.86 -24.22 5.51
CA GLU A 327 11.13 -24.93 5.51
C GLU A 327 11.66 -25.25 6.93
N LYS A 328 11.18 -24.53 7.94
CA LYS A 328 11.52 -24.74 9.36
C LYS A 328 10.44 -25.52 10.11
N GLY A 329 9.49 -26.13 9.39
CA GLY A 329 8.42 -26.92 9.99
C GLY A 329 7.35 -26.10 10.69
N ARG A 330 7.20 -24.80 10.34
CA ARG A 330 6.16 -23.88 10.86
C ARG A 330 5.21 -23.49 9.74
N THR A 331 4.02 -23.05 10.09
CA THR A 331 3.11 -22.40 9.14
C THR A 331 3.01 -20.90 9.43
N GLY A 332 2.73 -20.10 8.43
CA GLY A 332 2.45 -18.67 8.62
C GLY A 332 1.26 -18.43 9.55
N ASN A 333 0.31 -19.37 9.58
CA ASN A 333 -0.84 -19.31 10.49
C ASN A 333 -0.42 -19.43 11.96
N GLU A 334 0.41 -20.44 12.29
CA GLU A 334 0.95 -20.64 13.64
C GLU A 334 1.81 -19.44 14.08
N MET A 335 2.70 -18.99 13.18
CA MET A 335 3.57 -17.87 13.46
C MET A 335 2.78 -16.58 13.72
N CYS A 336 1.75 -16.28 12.92
CA CYS A 336 0.86 -15.13 13.19
C CYS A 336 0.15 -15.26 14.53
N ALA A 337 -0.37 -16.44 14.88
CA ALA A 337 -1.06 -16.64 16.15
C ALA A 337 -0.12 -16.40 17.35
N LEU A 338 1.09 -16.95 17.32
CA LEU A 338 2.09 -16.77 18.38
C LEU A 338 2.51 -15.30 18.50
N LEU A 339 2.88 -14.66 17.38
CA LEU A 339 3.38 -13.29 17.37
C LEU A 339 2.29 -12.28 17.75
N ASN A 340 1.04 -12.50 17.32
CA ASN A 340 -0.11 -11.68 17.76
C ASN A 340 -0.28 -11.73 19.29
N GLY A 341 -0.07 -12.90 19.92
CA GLY A 341 -0.06 -13.02 21.38
C GLY A 341 1.04 -12.21 22.07
N CYS A 342 2.08 -11.80 21.32
CA CYS A 342 3.18 -10.95 21.79
C CYS A 342 3.09 -9.50 21.27
N ASN A 343 1.92 -9.05 20.78
CA ASN A 343 1.72 -7.72 20.20
C ASN A 343 2.60 -7.42 18.97
N ILE A 344 2.96 -8.42 18.18
CA ILE A 344 3.59 -8.30 16.85
C ILE A 344 2.56 -8.74 15.81
N HIS A 345 2.20 -7.87 14.86
CA HIS A 345 1.12 -8.10 13.92
C HIS A 345 1.60 -8.24 12.46
N PRO A 346 2.24 -9.37 12.08
CA PRO A 346 2.61 -9.65 10.70
C PRO A 346 1.41 -10.13 9.89
N SER A 347 1.58 -10.23 8.57
CA SER A 347 0.61 -10.88 7.69
C SER A 347 1.10 -12.26 7.29
N ARG A 348 0.24 -13.29 7.46
CA ARG A 348 0.47 -14.57 6.77
C ARG A 348 0.26 -14.38 5.28
N TYR A 349 1.09 -15.01 4.45
CA TYR A 349 1.01 -14.82 3.02
C TYR A 349 1.46 -16.08 2.24
N PRO A 350 0.80 -16.41 1.11
CA PRO A 350 1.27 -17.51 0.28
C PRO A 350 2.62 -17.16 -0.34
N LEU A 351 3.54 -18.11 -0.34
CA LEU A 351 4.79 -18.01 -1.10
C LEU A 351 4.52 -18.33 -2.59
N PRO A 352 5.32 -17.78 -3.52
CA PRO A 352 5.24 -18.21 -4.89
C PRO A 352 5.41 -19.73 -4.99
N PHE A 353 4.56 -20.37 -5.79
CA PHE A 353 4.62 -21.81 -6.09
C PHE A 353 4.42 -22.76 -4.89
N GLU A 354 3.99 -22.27 -3.72
CA GLU A 354 3.69 -23.16 -2.59
C GLU A 354 2.49 -24.07 -2.91
N SER A 355 2.54 -25.30 -2.38
CA SER A 355 1.52 -26.34 -2.58
C SER A 355 0.72 -26.67 -1.32
N LEU A 356 0.65 -25.76 -0.37
CA LEU A 356 -0.08 -25.98 0.89
C LEU A 356 -1.61 -26.01 0.66
N PRO A 357 -2.36 -26.74 1.53
CA PRO A 357 -3.81 -26.76 1.49
C PRO A 357 -4.42 -25.34 1.58
N ALA A 358 -5.61 -25.19 1.02
CA ALA A 358 -6.34 -23.91 1.04
C ALA A 358 -6.52 -23.39 2.49
N GLY A 359 -6.16 -22.13 2.71
CA GLY A 359 -6.22 -21.48 4.03
C GLY A 359 -4.97 -21.67 4.90
N GLN A 360 -4.02 -22.48 4.48
CA GLN A 360 -2.68 -22.56 5.06
C GLN A 360 -1.69 -21.76 4.22
N PHE A 361 -0.71 -21.14 4.88
CA PHE A 361 0.31 -20.30 4.25
C PHE A 361 1.68 -20.69 4.80
N GLY A 362 2.65 -20.89 3.90
CA GLY A 362 4.03 -21.20 4.25
C GLY A 362 4.87 -19.99 4.59
N GLY A 363 4.40 -18.81 4.23
CA GLY A 363 5.14 -17.57 4.37
C GLY A 363 4.51 -16.53 5.28
N LEU A 364 5.36 -15.57 5.63
CA LEU A 364 5.00 -14.33 6.28
C LEU A 364 5.41 -13.14 5.39
N ARG A 365 4.59 -12.09 5.42
CA ARG A 365 4.92 -10.77 4.88
C ARG A 365 4.99 -9.77 6.02
N VAL A 366 6.12 -9.08 6.13
CA VAL A 366 6.39 -8.06 7.14
C VAL A 366 6.70 -6.74 6.45
N GLY A 367 5.92 -5.70 6.72
CA GLY A 367 6.18 -4.32 6.31
C GLY A 367 6.73 -3.53 7.49
N VAL A 368 7.76 -2.72 7.26
CA VAL A 368 8.43 -1.96 8.32
C VAL A 368 8.07 -0.48 8.34
N SER A 369 7.01 -0.09 7.62
CA SER A 369 6.59 1.32 7.50
C SER A 369 6.20 1.94 8.84
N CYS A 370 5.38 1.25 9.63
CA CYS A 370 4.93 1.72 10.94
C CYS A 370 6.11 1.90 11.91
N LEU A 371 7.06 0.98 11.90
CA LEU A 371 8.23 1.02 12.77
C LEU A 371 9.17 2.17 12.39
N THR A 372 9.40 2.35 11.08
CA THR A 372 10.19 3.48 10.57
C THR A 372 9.53 4.82 10.91
N THR A 373 8.20 4.90 10.87
CA THR A 373 7.45 6.10 11.28
C THR A 373 7.61 6.40 12.77
N ARG A 374 7.73 5.37 13.61
CA ARG A 374 8.05 5.53 15.05
C ARG A 374 9.50 6.00 15.31
N GLY A 375 10.37 5.95 14.29
CA GLY A 375 11.78 6.37 14.41
C GLY A 375 12.76 5.23 14.57
N MET A 376 12.30 3.98 14.49
CA MET A 376 13.16 2.78 14.53
C MET A 376 14.06 2.72 13.30
N ARG A 377 15.25 2.16 13.49
CA ARG A 377 16.32 2.05 12.50
C ARG A 377 16.82 0.60 12.41
N GLU A 378 17.94 0.39 11.74
CA GLU A 378 18.51 -0.93 11.47
C GLU A 378 18.75 -1.78 12.73
N PRO A 379 19.25 -1.23 13.88
CA PRO A 379 19.41 -2.02 15.10
C PRO A 379 18.08 -2.60 15.63
N GLU A 380 16.99 -1.82 15.56
CA GLU A 380 15.67 -2.26 15.99
C GLU A 380 15.10 -3.30 14.99
N MET A 381 15.46 -3.22 13.70
CA MET A 381 15.10 -4.25 12.71
C MET A 381 15.81 -5.59 12.99
N GLN A 382 17.05 -5.55 13.45
CA GLN A 382 17.77 -6.75 13.92
C GLN A 382 17.12 -7.33 15.19
N ALA A 383 16.71 -6.48 16.13
CA ALA A 383 15.98 -6.90 17.32
C ALA A 383 14.61 -7.53 16.97
N LEU A 384 13.89 -6.94 16.01
CA LEU A 384 12.66 -7.50 15.45
C LEU A 384 12.90 -8.86 14.81
N ALA A 385 13.92 -8.99 13.95
CA ALA A 385 14.27 -10.26 13.31
C ALA A 385 14.53 -11.36 14.33
N ARG A 386 15.20 -11.05 15.46
CA ARG A 386 15.38 -12.00 16.56
C ARG A 386 14.07 -12.48 17.17
N CYS A 387 13.02 -11.63 17.25
CA CYS A 387 11.68 -12.08 17.68
C CYS A 387 11.13 -13.17 16.75
N PHE A 388 11.28 -12.98 15.43
CA PHE A 388 10.85 -13.97 14.45
C PHE A 388 11.67 -15.24 14.48
N LEU A 389 12.99 -15.15 14.60
CA LEU A 389 13.88 -16.31 14.71
C LEU A 389 13.60 -17.11 15.99
N ASP A 390 13.45 -16.43 17.13
CA ASP A 390 13.06 -17.04 18.39
C ASP A 390 11.73 -17.81 18.26
N ALA A 391 10.73 -17.19 17.63
CA ALA A 391 9.42 -17.81 17.38
C ALA A 391 9.53 -19.01 16.42
N VAL A 392 10.35 -18.93 15.37
CA VAL A 392 10.58 -20.03 14.41
C VAL A 392 11.23 -21.23 15.09
N TYR A 393 12.30 -21.01 15.84
CA TYR A 393 13.12 -22.09 16.38
C TYR A 393 12.61 -22.64 17.73
N GLU A 394 12.07 -21.78 18.60
CA GLU A 394 11.66 -22.14 19.95
C GLU A 394 10.13 -22.23 20.13
N GLY A 395 9.36 -21.68 19.17
CA GLY A 395 7.90 -21.68 19.26
C GLY A 395 7.39 -20.93 20.50
N THR A 396 6.39 -21.50 21.17
CA THR A 396 5.78 -20.89 22.36
C THR A 396 6.72 -20.74 23.56
N ALA A 397 7.82 -21.48 23.61
CA ALA A 397 8.83 -21.31 24.67
C ALA A 397 9.50 -19.93 24.62
N ALA A 398 9.49 -19.26 23.45
CA ALA A 398 10.05 -17.93 23.29
C ALA A 398 9.11 -16.78 23.70
N THR A 399 7.84 -17.05 24.03
CA THR A 399 6.79 -16.03 24.22
C THR A 399 7.23 -14.92 25.18
N ASP A 400 7.68 -15.26 26.37
CA ASP A 400 8.03 -14.26 27.40
C ASP A 400 9.18 -13.35 26.98
N LYS A 401 10.21 -13.90 26.30
CA LYS A 401 11.34 -13.08 25.84
C LYS A 401 10.95 -12.20 24.64
N ILE A 402 10.06 -12.68 23.77
CA ILE A 402 9.52 -11.88 22.68
C ILE A 402 8.69 -10.73 23.24
N CYS A 403 7.76 -11.00 24.16
CA CYS A 403 6.92 -9.98 24.78
C CYS A 403 7.73 -8.89 25.48
N ARG A 404 8.77 -9.26 26.25
CA ARG A 404 9.69 -8.29 26.88
C ARG A 404 10.35 -7.38 25.83
N ARG A 405 10.90 -7.97 24.74
CA ARG A 405 11.55 -7.19 23.67
C ARG A 405 10.58 -6.25 22.96
N VAL A 406 9.32 -6.65 22.79
CA VAL A 406 8.27 -5.79 22.21
C VAL A 406 7.99 -4.61 23.12
N THR A 407 7.85 -4.84 24.44
CA THR A 407 7.67 -3.77 25.43
C THR A 407 8.83 -2.78 25.40
N GLU A 408 10.07 -3.26 25.45
CA GLU A 408 11.27 -2.42 25.34
C GLU A 408 11.28 -1.54 24.07
N LEU A 409 10.93 -2.12 22.91
CA LEU A 409 10.87 -1.40 21.64
C LEU A 409 9.74 -0.37 21.60
N THR A 410 8.56 -0.70 22.13
CA THR A 410 7.41 0.20 22.08
C THR A 410 7.54 1.36 23.06
N GLU A 411 8.19 1.16 24.22
CA GLU A 411 8.51 2.20 25.20
C GLU A 411 9.63 3.13 24.72
N ALA A 412 10.67 2.57 24.06
CA ALA A 412 11.77 3.36 23.50
C ALA A 412 11.34 4.22 22.30
N PHE A 413 10.33 3.78 21.56
CA PHE A 413 9.82 4.46 20.37
C PHE A 413 8.31 4.71 20.46
N PRO A 414 7.87 5.60 21.35
CA PRO A 414 6.46 5.84 21.63
C PRO A 414 5.70 6.44 20.42
N LEU A 415 4.41 6.11 20.32
CA LEU A 415 3.51 6.63 19.30
C LEU A 415 2.31 7.33 19.97
N TYR A 416 1.96 8.53 19.49
CA TYR A 416 0.80 9.30 19.95
C TYR A 416 0.77 9.60 21.46
N GLN A 417 1.93 9.86 22.04
CA GLN A 417 2.07 10.35 23.42
C GLN A 417 1.75 11.83 23.53
#